data_6119f8590f9b7f4c3c65c428882278d1
#
_entry.id   6119f8590f9b7f4c3c65c428882278d1
#
_cell.length_a   1.000
_cell.length_b   1.000
_cell.length_c   1.000
_cell.angle_alpha   90.00
_cell.angle_beta   90.00
_cell.angle_gamma   90.00
#
_symmetry.space_group_name_H-M   'P 1'
#
loop_
_entity.id
_entity.type
_entity.pdbx_description
1 polymer ?
#
loop_
_entity_poly.entity_id
_entity_poly.type
_entity_poly.pdbx_seq_one_letter_code
_entity_poly.pdbx_strand_id
1 'polypeptide(L)'
;MPMAPGNGHAMASAPAFRPSLPTPPHPRLRRSGGSTLHWLTEVRDPYEVLGLGRHASEADIKAAFRRLAIQHHPDKNQGDPSAQDRFTEINLAHQILSDADKRSAYDRYGPAAFQAGGRGAGGADVVDFGGLDEIFGDILGAFGFRGGDRGDLRMPLEVTFEEAALGASKEVRYQRSDTCGSCKGSGGEPGTRVETCSACGGRGRLRFQQALFPLAMERACSRCKGSGSLPTTPCRSCGGKGLTTAERVLKVDVPAGIEHGATRVVDQGGHRTKPDKLPGNLELLIEVLPHPLFRRTGDDVVCRVPITFVQASLGGEIDVPTLEGKIKLRVPPSTQPGQVLRVRGRGVEHRLRSGRGDQLVEVAVEIPARLTPRARELIEELGRELGEDVQPQQQGFLEKLKGLFG
;
A
#
# COMPACT_ATOMS: atom_id res chain seq x y z
N MET A 1 20.79 54.13 -47.58
CA MET A 1 20.70 55.36 -46.76
C MET A 1 19.29 55.95 -46.92
N PRO A 2 18.60 56.45 -45.90
CA PRO A 2 18.89 56.40 -44.45
C PRO A 2 17.70 55.95 -43.58
N MET A 3 17.98 55.76 -42.33
CA MET A 3 17.37 56.13 -41.04
C MET A 3 16.33 55.22 -40.41
N ALA A 4 16.74 54.58 -39.36
CA ALA A 4 15.91 54.28 -38.19
C ALA A 4 15.61 55.61 -37.46
N PRO A 5 14.53 55.69 -36.65
CA PRO A 5 14.62 55.27 -35.27
C PRO A 5 13.27 54.83 -34.64
N GLY A 6 13.32 54.31 -33.44
CA GLY A 6 12.26 54.44 -32.48
C GLY A 6 12.13 53.29 -31.48
N ASN A 7 12.88 53.36 -30.40
CA ASN A 7 12.70 52.60 -29.16
C ASN A 7 11.29 52.83 -28.56
N GLY A 8 10.52 51.77 -28.38
CA GLY A 8 9.33 51.74 -27.57
C GLY A 8 9.53 50.79 -26.38
N HIS A 9 9.78 51.32 -25.20
CA HIS A 9 9.81 50.60 -23.94
C HIS A 9 8.44 49.99 -23.63
N ALA A 10 8.36 48.67 -23.69
CA ALA A 10 7.22 47.95 -23.14
C ALA A 10 7.47 47.75 -21.63
N MET A 11 6.67 48.44 -20.82
CA MET A 11 6.60 48.24 -19.39
C MET A 11 6.12 46.83 -19.10
N ALA A 12 6.97 46.07 -18.40
CA ALA A 12 6.63 44.78 -17.81
C ALA A 12 5.60 45.00 -16.70
N SER A 13 4.40 44.47 -16.90
CA SER A 13 3.37 44.40 -15.86
C SER A 13 3.75 43.31 -14.86
N ALA A 14 3.84 43.68 -13.59
CA ALA A 14 4.06 42.81 -12.48
C ALA A 14 2.93 41.75 -12.36
N PRO A 15 3.25 40.51 -11.91
CA PRO A 15 2.23 39.48 -11.70
C PRO A 15 1.35 39.84 -10.50
N ALA A 16 0.05 39.79 -10.68
CA ALA A 16 -0.96 40.01 -9.66
C ALA A 16 -0.82 38.96 -8.54
N PHE A 17 -0.66 39.48 -7.34
CA PHE A 17 -0.69 38.72 -6.07
C PHE A 17 -2.07 38.03 -5.95
N ARG A 18 -2.11 36.68 -6.02
CA ARG A 18 -3.29 35.90 -5.70
C ARG A 18 -3.28 35.66 -4.17
N PRO A 19 -4.30 36.12 -3.42
CA PRO A 19 -4.44 35.71 -2.04
C PRO A 19 -4.78 34.21 -2.00
N SER A 20 -3.95 33.44 -1.30
CA SER A 20 -4.21 32.05 -0.96
C SER A 20 -5.41 31.99 -0.01
N LEU A 21 -6.49 31.37 -0.48
CA LEU A 21 -7.63 31.01 0.36
C LEU A 21 -7.16 30.02 1.45
N PRO A 22 -7.59 30.19 2.70
CA PRO A 22 -7.29 29.23 3.75
C PRO A 22 -7.97 27.91 3.43
N THR A 23 -7.20 26.86 3.34
CA THR A 23 -7.67 25.48 3.31
C THR A 23 -8.51 25.21 4.56
N PRO A 24 -9.73 24.66 4.42
CA PRO A 24 -10.51 24.26 5.60
C PRO A 24 -9.75 23.16 6.35
N PRO A 25 -9.79 23.15 7.69
CA PRO A 25 -9.13 22.10 8.47
C PRO A 25 -9.79 20.77 8.14
N HIS A 26 -9.00 19.84 7.62
CA HIS A 26 -9.42 18.46 7.49
C HIS A 26 -9.88 17.93 8.85
N PRO A 27 -11.04 17.28 8.95
CA PRO A 27 -11.41 16.59 10.15
C PRO A 27 -10.29 15.58 10.42
N ARG A 28 -9.64 15.71 11.57
CA ARG A 28 -8.73 14.68 12.08
C ARG A 28 -9.56 13.41 12.29
N LEU A 29 -9.59 12.57 11.27
CA LEU A 29 -9.97 11.19 11.44
C LEU A 29 -8.98 10.62 12.46
N ARG A 30 -9.49 10.33 13.64
CA ARG A 30 -8.81 9.47 14.61
C ARG A 30 -8.43 8.21 13.82
N ARG A 31 -7.15 8.07 13.55
CA ARG A 31 -6.56 6.82 13.08
C ARG A 31 -6.72 5.80 14.21
N SER A 32 -7.81 5.08 14.21
CA SER A 32 -7.92 3.78 14.85
C SER A 32 -7.45 2.74 13.84
N GLY A 33 -6.24 2.88 13.39
CA GLY A 33 -5.49 1.89 12.65
C GLY A 33 -4.25 1.66 13.48
N GLY A 34 -4.32 0.75 14.42
CA GLY A 34 -3.16 0.24 15.13
C GLY A 34 -2.18 -0.28 14.11
N SER A 35 -1.16 0.51 13.81
CA SER A 35 0.02 0.08 13.08
C SER A 35 0.55 -1.16 13.79
N THR A 36 0.69 -2.26 13.06
CA THR A 36 1.24 -3.55 13.50
C THR A 36 2.66 -3.46 14.13
N LEU A 37 3.19 -2.24 14.27
CA LEU A 37 4.49 -1.95 14.89
C LEU A 37 4.40 -1.35 16.30
N HIS A 38 3.23 -0.95 16.78
CA HIS A 38 3.12 -0.32 18.09
C HIS A 38 3.27 -1.31 19.26
N TRP A 39 2.98 -2.59 19.06
CA TRP A 39 3.14 -3.62 20.09
C TRP A 39 4.61 -4.06 20.31
N LEU A 40 5.53 -3.71 19.39
CA LEU A 40 6.97 -3.98 19.56
C LEU A 40 7.66 -3.06 20.58
N THR A 41 7.00 -2.00 21.02
CA THR A 41 7.57 -1.03 21.99
C THR A 41 7.13 -1.24 23.43
N GLU A 42 6.10 -2.05 23.70
CA GLU A 42 5.65 -2.45 25.04
C GLU A 42 5.46 -3.97 25.11
N VAL A 43 6.55 -4.73 25.06
CA VAL A 43 6.50 -6.16 25.34
C VAL A 43 6.15 -6.35 26.80
N ARG A 44 4.90 -6.73 27.09
CA ARG A 44 4.49 -7.12 28.44
C ARG A 44 5.33 -8.32 28.92
N ASP A 45 5.58 -8.40 30.23
CA ASP A 45 6.34 -9.50 30.83
C ASP A 45 5.66 -10.85 30.45
N PRO A 46 6.38 -11.80 29.81
CA PRO A 46 5.84 -13.11 29.42
C PRO A 46 5.20 -13.86 30.59
N TYR A 47 5.69 -13.68 31.81
CA TYR A 47 5.08 -14.27 33.01
C TYR A 47 3.71 -13.64 33.30
N GLU A 48 3.57 -12.32 33.15
CA GLU A 48 2.29 -11.61 33.31
C GLU A 48 1.29 -12.01 32.21
N VAL A 49 1.76 -12.16 30.97
CA VAL A 49 0.90 -12.59 29.85
C VAL A 49 0.30 -13.96 30.10
N LEU A 50 1.06 -14.89 30.67
CA LEU A 50 0.58 -16.23 31.05
C LEU A 50 -0.11 -16.25 32.42
N GLY A 51 -0.09 -15.16 33.19
CA GLY A 51 -0.64 -15.07 34.53
C GLY A 51 0.11 -15.92 35.55
N LEU A 52 1.44 -15.98 35.43
CA LEU A 52 2.32 -16.83 36.24
C LEU A 52 3.35 -15.96 37.00
N GLY A 53 3.86 -16.49 38.11
CA GLY A 53 5.01 -15.90 38.77
C GLY A 53 6.33 -16.38 38.15
N ARG A 54 7.42 -15.64 38.39
CA ARG A 54 8.76 -15.97 37.85
C ARG A 54 9.33 -17.33 38.32
N HIS A 55 8.77 -17.89 39.39
CA HIS A 55 9.16 -19.20 39.90
C HIS A 55 8.30 -20.38 39.39
N ALA A 56 7.42 -20.11 38.39
CA ALA A 56 6.56 -21.11 37.81
C ALA A 56 7.37 -22.28 37.21
N SER A 57 6.90 -23.50 37.43
CA SER A 57 7.51 -24.69 36.81
C SER A 57 7.18 -24.77 35.33
N GLU A 58 7.92 -25.57 34.58
CA GLU A 58 7.63 -25.86 33.16
C GLU A 58 6.22 -26.44 32.97
N ALA A 59 5.76 -27.25 33.92
CA ALA A 59 4.42 -27.82 33.93
C ALA A 59 3.33 -26.74 34.07
N ASP A 60 3.59 -25.72 34.92
CA ASP A 60 2.65 -24.59 35.12
C ASP A 60 2.60 -23.71 33.87
N ILE A 61 3.73 -23.45 33.21
CA ILE A 61 3.82 -22.71 31.96
C ILE A 61 2.98 -23.40 30.87
N LYS A 62 3.15 -24.70 30.73
CA LYS A 62 2.43 -25.51 29.74
C LYS A 62 0.92 -25.60 30.02
N ALA A 63 0.53 -25.67 31.30
CA ALA A 63 -0.87 -25.68 31.71
C ALA A 63 -1.54 -24.32 31.47
N ALA A 64 -0.89 -23.20 31.85
CA ALA A 64 -1.38 -21.85 31.61
C ALA A 64 -1.54 -21.56 30.11
N PHE A 65 -0.55 -21.92 29.31
CA PHE A 65 -0.62 -21.77 27.84
C PHE A 65 -1.83 -22.51 27.25
N ARG A 66 -2.03 -23.79 27.58
CA ARG A 66 -3.18 -24.55 27.05
C ARG A 66 -4.51 -23.91 27.40
N ARG A 67 -4.67 -23.46 28.63
CA ARG A 67 -5.91 -22.80 29.10
C ARG A 67 -6.18 -21.52 28.31
N LEU A 68 -5.19 -20.63 28.19
CA LEU A 68 -5.32 -19.35 27.53
C LEU A 68 -5.45 -19.48 26.01
N ALA A 69 -4.73 -20.42 25.39
CA ALA A 69 -4.84 -20.72 23.97
C ALA A 69 -6.24 -21.21 23.58
N ILE A 70 -6.90 -22.03 24.41
CA ILE A 70 -8.28 -22.47 24.16
C ILE A 70 -9.26 -21.32 24.36
N GLN A 71 -8.99 -20.44 25.31
CA GLN A 71 -9.85 -19.28 25.61
C GLN A 71 -9.84 -18.23 24.51
N HIS A 72 -8.67 -17.96 23.94
CA HIS A 72 -8.45 -16.93 22.91
C HIS A 72 -8.25 -17.50 21.50
N HIS A 73 -8.68 -18.76 21.24
CA HIS A 73 -8.54 -19.38 19.93
C HIS A 73 -9.35 -18.62 18.88
N PRO A 74 -8.78 -18.31 17.69
CA PRO A 74 -9.45 -17.54 16.65
C PRO A 74 -10.76 -18.20 16.18
N ASP A 75 -10.84 -19.53 16.14
CA ASP A 75 -12.06 -20.23 15.74
C ASP A 75 -13.21 -20.09 16.74
N LYS A 76 -12.90 -19.84 18.03
CA LYS A 76 -13.91 -19.62 19.08
C LYS A 76 -14.32 -18.16 19.22
N ASN A 77 -13.48 -17.22 18.75
CA ASN A 77 -13.66 -15.80 18.88
C ASN A 77 -13.66 -15.13 17.47
N GLN A 78 -14.41 -15.72 16.54
CA GLN A 78 -14.51 -15.22 15.18
C GLN A 78 -15.04 -13.78 15.15
N GLY A 79 -14.25 -12.86 14.60
CA GLY A 79 -14.61 -11.44 14.47
C GLY A 79 -14.15 -10.53 15.62
N ASP A 80 -13.44 -11.04 16.62
CA ASP A 80 -12.81 -10.22 17.67
C ASP A 80 -11.31 -10.01 17.41
N PRO A 81 -10.88 -8.85 16.90
CA PRO A 81 -9.45 -8.55 16.66
C PRO A 81 -8.63 -8.62 17.96
N SER A 82 -9.23 -8.28 19.11
CA SER A 82 -8.53 -8.30 20.40
C SER A 82 -8.20 -9.71 20.88
N ALA A 83 -8.99 -10.70 20.50
CA ALA A 83 -8.70 -12.11 20.81
C ALA A 83 -7.51 -12.64 20.00
N GLN A 84 -7.37 -12.19 18.76
CA GLN A 84 -6.25 -12.55 17.89
C GLN A 84 -4.93 -11.95 18.39
N ASP A 85 -4.95 -10.69 18.83
CA ASP A 85 -3.77 -10.03 19.41
C ASP A 85 -3.34 -10.73 20.70
N ARG A 86 -4.28 -11.05 21.60
CA ARG A 86 -4.00 -11.81 22.83
C ARG A 86 -3.48 -13.20 22.56
N PHE A 87 -4.01 -13.90 21.58
CA PHE A 87 -3.52 -15.23 21.21
C PHE A 87 -2.06 -15.17 20.73
N THR A 88 -1.69 -14.13 19.99
CA THR A 88 -0.31 -13.89 19.53
C THR A 88 0.62 -13.62 20.71
N GLU A 89 0.21 -12.77 21.67
CA GLU A 89 0.98 -12.51 22.89
C GLU A 89 1.20 -13.78 23.73
N ILE A 90 0.15 -14.61 23.90
CA ILE A 90 0.19 -15.86 24.65
C ILE A 90 1.17 -16.86 24.00
N ASN A 91 1.16 -16.97 22.67
CA ASN A 91 2.09 -17.83 21.95
C ASN A 91 3.54 -17.37 22.11
N LEU A 92 3.81 -16.06 22.00
CA LEU A 92 5.12 -15.48 22.19
C LEU A 92 5.64 -15.72 23.62
N ALA A 93 4.81 -15.47 24.62
CA ALA A 93 5.15 -15.69 26.02
C ALA A 93 5.49 -17.16 26.29
N HIS A 94 4.72 -18.10 25.76
CA HIS A 94 5.00 -19.53 25.87
C HIS A 94 6.32 -19.91 25.22
N GLN A 95 6.64 -19.39 24.04
CA GLN A 95 7.90 -19.69 23.33
C GLN A 95 9.13 -19.20 24.09
N ILE A 96 9.03 -18.06 24.78
CA ILE A 96 10.13 -17.54 25.61
C ILE A 96 10.31 -18.40 26.87
N LEU A 97 9.22 -18.78 27.52
CA LEU A 97 9.27 -19.44 28.84
C LEU A 97 9.34 -20.97 28.79
N SER A 98 8.97 -21.61 27.66
CA SER A 98 9.02 -23.07 27.51
C SER A 98 10.40 -23.61 27.20
N ASP A 99 11.32 -22.76 26.78
CA ASP A 99 12.70 -23.10 26.47
C ASP A 99 13.60 -22.62 27.62
N ALA A 100 14.35 -23.51 28.21
CA ALA A 100 15.18 -23.23 29.39
C ALA A 100 16.25 -22.16 29.12
N ASP A 101 16.83 -22.16 27.92
CA ASP A 101 17.87 -21.20 27.54
C ASP A 101 17.28 -19.82 27.28
N LYS A 102 16.14 -19.73 26.58
CA LYS A 102 15.42 -18.48 26.35
C LYS A 102 14.88 -17.88 27.64
N ARG A 103 14.33 -18.72 28.49
CA ARG A 103 13.86 -18.31 29.82
C ARG A 103 15.01 -17.74 30.65
N SER A 104 16.17 -18.44 30.70
CA SER A 104 17.32 -17.95 31.43
C SER A 104 17.89 -16.64 30.87
N ALA A 105 17.88 -16.47 29.56
CA ALA A 105 18.26 -15.22 28.90
C ALA A 105 17.28 -14.10 29.22
N TYR A 106 15.98 -14.35 29.21
CA TYR A 106 14.96 -13.39 29.61
C TYR A 106 15.10 -12.99 31.08
N ASP A 107 15.30 -13.97 31.95
CA ASP A 107 15.44 -13.73 33.40
C ASP A 107 16.68 -12.90 33.74
N ARG A 108 17.77 -13.00 32.95
CA ARG A 108 19.03 -12.26 33.15
C ARG A 108 19.02 -10.85 32.52
N TYR A 109 18.50 -10.74 31.30
CA TYR A 109 18.65 -9.54 30.47
C TYR A 109 17.34 -8.81 30.19
N GLY A 110 16.21 -9.38 30.64
CA GLY A 110 14.88 -8.81 30.42
C GLY A 110 14.48 -8.75 28.93
N PRO A 111 13.50 -7.89 28.56
CA PRO A 111 13.05 -7.71 27.18
C PRO A 111 14.15 -7.30 26.20
N ALA A 112 15.22 -6.65 26.70
CA ALA A 112 16.35 -6.22 25.88
C ALA A 112 17.11 -7.40 25.26
N ALA A 113 17.06 -8.59 25.86
CA ALA A 113 17.65 -9.81 25.28
C ALA A 113 17.05 -10.19 23.92
N PHE A 114 15.83 -9.72 23.64
CA PHE A 114 15.07 -10.07 22.43
C PHE A 114 14.86 -8.86 21.48
N GLN A 115 15.30 -7.65 21.88
CA GLN A 115 15.21 -6.43 21.07
C GLN A 115 16.48 -6.13 20.26
N ALA A 116 17.58 -6.79 20.50
CA ALA A 116 18.87 -6.48 19.90
C ALA A 116 19.10 -7.17 18.55
N GLY A 117 18.23 -6.87 17.58
CA GLY A 117 18.53 -7.01 16.14
C GLY A 117 19.10 -5.74 15.54
N GLY A 118 19.85 -4.91 16.30
CA GLY A 118 20.32 -3.61 15.83
C GLY A 118 21.59 -3.13 16.49
N ARG A 119 22.59 -2.85 15.68
CA ARG A 119 23.84 -2.12 15.94
C ARG A 119 23.77 -1.15 17.11
N GLY A 120 24.60 -1.32 18.12
CA GLY A 120 24.77 -0.31 19.16
C GLY A 120 25.94 -0.55 20.08
N ALA A 121 27.05 0.07 19.79
CA ALA A 121 28.08 0.62 20.66
C ALA A 121 28.33 0.00 22.06
N GLY A 122 29.54 -0.56 22.28
CA GLY A 122 30.19 -0.63 23.57
C GLY A 122 30.39 -2.04 24.12
N GLY A 123 31.55 -2.59 23.82
CA GLY A 123 32.36 -3.64 24.45
C GLY A 123 31.84 -4.30 25.72
N ALA A 124 31.41 -5.54 25.59
CA ALA A 124 31.57 -6.67 26.51
C ALA A 124 30.99 -7.89 25.80
N ASP A 125 31.62 -9.04 25.94
CA ASP A 125 31.32 -10.32 25.32
C ASP A 125 29.81 -10.59 25.18
N VAL A 126 29.23 -10.18 24.05
CA VAL A 126 27.88 -10.57 23.65
C VAL A 126 28.02 -11.94 23.01
N VAL A 127 27.55 -12.94 23.71
CA VAL A 127 27.36 -14.29 23.19
C VAL A 127 26.61 -14.15 21.86
N ASP A 128 27.29 -14.49 20.76
CA ASP A 128 26.76 -14.53 19.40
C ASP A 128 25.60 -15.55 19.36
N PHE A 129 24.38 -15.07 19.61
CA PHE A 129 23.15 -15.79 19.36
C PHE A 129 22.81 -15.73 17.85
N GLY A 130 23.76 -16.14 17.02
CA GLY A 130 23.64 -16.23 15.56
C GLY A 130 22.53 -17.15 15.01
N GLY A 131 21.54 -17.48 15.84
CA GLY A 131 20.39 -18.28 15.47
C GLY A 131 19.02 -17.60 15.66
N LEU A 132 18.97 -16.39 16.22
CA LEU A 132 17.68 -15.75 16.51
C LEU A 132 17.02 -15.14 15.26
N ASP A 133 17.81 -14.65 14.32
CA ASP A 133 17.30 -14.15 13.02
C ASP A 133 16.71 -15.28 12.15
N GLU A 134 17.28 -16.48 12.22
CA GLU A 134 16.77 -17.66 11.52
C GLU A 134 15.52 -18.23 12.21
N ILE A 135 15.45 -18.17 13.54
CA ILE A 135 14.30 -18.66 14.32
C ILE A 135 13.12 -17.66 14.24
N PHE A 136 13.38 -16.35 14.22
CA PHE A 136 12.35 -15.34 13.95
C PHE A 136 11.85 -15.44 12.50
N GLY A 137 12.72 -15.72 11.54
CA GLY A 137 12.35 -15.96 10.15
C GLY A 137 11.48 -17.22 9.97
N ASP A 138 11.76 -18.29 10.69
CA ASP A 138 10.96 -19.53 10.64
C ASP A 138 9.62 -19.40 11.36
N ILE A 139 9.54 -18.64 12.44
CA ILE A 139 8.29 -18.39 13.18
C ILE A 139 7.40 -17.44 12.40
N LEU A 140 7.95 -16.34 11.86
CA LEU A 140 7.22 -15.45 10.94
C LEU A 140 6.80 -16.19 9.66
N GLY A 141 7.59 -17.18 9.23
CA GLY A 141 7.31 -18.05 8.10
C GLY A 141 6.18 -19.06 8.35
N ALA A 142 6.01 -19.55 9.58
CA ALA A 142 4.91 -20.43 9.97
C ALA A 142 3.57 -19.72 10.05
N PHE A 143 3.58 -18.39 10.29
CA PHE A 143 2.39 -17.53 10.30
C PHE A 143 2.07 -16.90 8.93
N GLY A 144 2.57 -17.47 7.83
CA GLY A 144 2.26 -16.99 6.47
C GLY A 144 3.23 -15.93 5.94
N PHE A 145 4.18 -15.44 6.74
CA PHE A 145 5.31 -14.62 6.31
C PHE A 145 6.52 -15.46 5.88
N ARG A 146 6.28 -16.61 5.25
CA ARG A 146 7.33 -17.32 4.53
C ARG A 146 7.71 -16.51 3.29
N GLY A 147 8.45 -15.45 3.49
CA GLY A 147 9.36 -14.92 2.52
C GLY A 147 10.50 -15.90 2.31
N GLY A 148 10.16 -17.15 2.00
CA GLY A 148 11.16 -18.08 1.47
C GLY A 148 11.68 -17.44 0.20
N ASP A 149 12.98 -17.52 -0.04
CA ASP A 149 13.79 -17.05 -1.18
C ASP A 149 13.18 -17.50 -2.54
N ARG A 150 11.92 -17.05 -2.77
CA ARG A 150 11.12 -17.32 -3.99
C ARG A 150 11.52 -16.42 -5.12
N GLY A 151 12.24 -15.33 -4.80
CA GLY A 151 12.60 -14.33 -5.78
C GLY A 151 11.43 -13.46 -6.22
N ASP A 152 10.39 -13.36 -5.42
CA ASP A 152 9.26 -12.49 -5.73
C ASP A 152 9.72 -11.02 -5.74
N LEU A 153 9.22 -10.26 -6.70
CA LEU A 153 9.53 -8.85 -6.89
C LEU A 153 8.25 -8.04 -6.73
N ARG A 154 8.28 -7.01 -5.90
CA ARG A 154 7.17 -6.06 -5.74
C ARG A 154 7.54 -4.71 -6.32
N MET A 155 6.63 -4.13 -7.08
CA MET A 155 6.79 -2.78 -7.61
C MET A 155 5.45 -2.08 -7.77
N PRO A 156 5.41 -0.75 -7.67
CA PRO A 156 4.22 0.02 -7.97
C PRO A 156 3.95 0.03 -9.48
N LEU A 157 2.68 0.05 -9.85
CA LEU A 157 2.20 0.30 -11.20
C LEU A 157 1.23 1.47 -11.15
N GLU A 158 1.72 2.63 -11.59
CA GLU A 158 0.88 3.82 -11.72
C GLU A 158 -0.10 3.67 -12.88
N VAL A 159 -1.37 3.91 -12.61
CA VAL A 159 -2.45 3.92 -13.59
C VAL A 159 -3.25 5.21 -13.46
N THR A 160 -3.72 5.75 -14.57
CA THR A 160 -4.61 6.92 -14.53
C THR A 160 -5.99 6.50 -14.01
N PHE A 161 -6.79 7.48 -13.65
CA PHE A 161 -8.15 7.24 -13.19
C PHE A 161 -8.99 6.53 -14.25
N GLU A 162 -8.86 6.96 -15.51
CA GLU A 162 -9.56 6.38 -16.66
C GLU A 162 -9.08 4.95 -16.94
N GLU A 163 -7.77 4.70 -16.91
CA GLU A 163 -7.21 3.36 -17.07
C GLU A 163 -7.71 2.40 -15.98
N ALA A 164 -7.81 2.88 -14.74
CA ALA A 164 -8.34 2.09 -13.65
C ALA A 164 -9.85 1.81 -13.79
N ALA A 165 -10.61 2.78 -14.32
CA ALA A 165 -12.05 2.66 -14.48
C ALA A 165 -12.46 1.81 -15.67
N LEU A 166 -11.77 1.97 -16.82
CA LEU A 166 -12.12 1.36 -18.08
C LEU A 166 -11.27 0.12 -18.43
N GLY A 167 -10.19 -0.10 -17.68
CA GLY A 167 -9.17 -1.09 -18.00
C GLY A 167 -8.19 -0.59 -19.05
N ALA A 168 -6.99 -1.11 -18.99
CA ALA A 168 -5.93 -0.77 -19.94
C ALA A 168 -4.90 -1.87 -20.04
N SER A 169 -4.09 -1.85 -21.08
CA SER A 169 -2.92 -2.70 -21.20
C SER A 169 -1.67 -1.84 -21.17
N LYS A 170 -0.80 -2.06 -20.17
CA LYS A 170 0.40 -1.24 -19.91
C LYS A 170 1.68 -2.04 -20.10
N GLU A 171 2.69 -1.40 -20.63
CA GLU A 171 4.03 -1.96 -20.68
C GLU A 171 4.80 -1.57 -19.43
N VAL A 172 5.29 -2.57 -18.70
CA VAL A 172 6.09 -2.40 -17.50
C VAL A 172 7.52 -2.80 -17.80
N ARG A 173 8.47 -1.87 -17.58
CA ARG A 173 9.91 -2.10 -17.73
C ARG A 173 10.53 -2.21 -16.36
N TYR A 174 11.26 -3.29 -16.12
CA TYR A 174 11.87 -3.54 -14.83
C TYR A 174 13.13 -4.41 -14.98
N GLN A 175 13.95 -4.41 -13.95
CA GLN A 175 15.15 -5.22 -13.88
C GLN A 175 14.95 -6.40 -12.97
N ARG A 176 15.36 -7.59 -13.43
CA ARG A 176 15.34 -8.79 -12.62
C ARG A 176 16.62 -9.60 -12.76
N SER A 177 16.91 -10.44 -11.77
CA SER A 177 17.92 -11.47 -11.90
C SER A 177 17.39 -12.58 -12.82
N ASP A 178 18.14 -12.89 -13.86
CA ASP A 178 17.80 -13.95 -14.81
C ASP A 178 19.03 -14.82 -15.11
N THR A 179 18.84 -15.95 -15.75
CA THR A 179 19.93 -16.83 -16.13
C THR A 179 20.93 -16.10 -17.02
N CYS A 180 22.22 -16.18 -16.68
CA CYS A 180 23.28 -15.57 -17.46
C CYS A 180 23.30 -16.11 -18.90
N GLY A 181 23.14 -15.22 -19.86
CA GLY A 181 23.12 -15.58 -21.29
C GLY A 181 24.42 -16.20 -21.80
N SER A 182 25.57 -15.79 -21.23
CA SER A 182 26.89 -16.28 -21.65
C SER A 182 27.14 -17.73 -21.19
N CYS A 183 26.94 -18.03 -19.92
CA CYS A 183 27.17 -19.37 -19.35
C CYS A 183 25.94 -20.25 -19.21
N LYS A 184 24.77 -19.74 -19.56
CA LYS A 184 23.48 -20.46 -19.47
C LYS A 184 23.22 -21.06 -18.08
N GLY A 185 23.68 -20.35 -17.03
CA GLY A 185 23.47 -20.76 -15.65
C GLY A 185 24.61 -21.61 -15.03
N SER A 186 25.56 -22.08 -15.80
CA SER A 186 26.66 -22.94 -15.29
C SER A 186 27.63 -22.21 -14.35
N GLY A 187 27.73 -20.90 -14.44
CA GLY A 187 28.70 -20.08 -13.71
C GLY A 187 30.12 -20.15 -14.26
N GLY A 188 30.40 -21.07 -15.19
CA GLY A 188 31.71 -21.24 -15.83
C GLY A 188 31.81 -20.49 -17.17
N GLU A 189 33.03 -20.15 -17.60
CA GLU A 189 33.25 -19.62 -18.94
C GLU A 189 32.81 -20.67 -19.98
N PRO A 190 32.22 -20.29 -21.11
CA PRO A 190 31.81 -21.22 -22.15
C PRO A 190 32.99 -22.11 -22.62
N GLY A 191 32.78 -23.42 -22.64
CA GLY A 191 33.82 -24.41 -22.98
C GLY A 191 34.70 -24.89 -21.83
N THR A 192 34.53 -24.32 -20.62
CA THR A 192 35.29 -24.79 -19.43
C THR A 192 34.55 -25.88 -18.69
N ARG A 193 35.26 -26.74 -17.97
CA ARG A 193 34.68 -27.79 -17.14
C ARG A 193 34.12 -27.20 -15.84
N VAL A 194 32.97 -27.71 -15.44
CA VAL A 194 32.35 -27.41 -14.14
C VAL A 194 32.51 -28.67 -13.30
N GLU A 195 33.24 -28.57 -12.19
CA GLU A 195 33.52 -29.68 -11.31
C GLU A 195 32.51 -29.71 -10.16
N THR A 196 32.15 -30.91 -9.72
CA THR A 196 31.29 -31.07 -8.55
C THR A 196 32.06 -30.63 -7.30
N CYS A 197 31.44 -29.82 -6.46
CA CYS A 197 32.07 -29.36 -5.22
C CYS A 197 32.38 -30.55 -4.29
N SER A 198 33.67 -30.81 -4.05
CA SER A 198 34.11 -31.92 -3.20
C SER A 198 33.71 -31.78 -1.72
N ALA A 199 33.53 -30.54 -1.24
CA ALA A 199 33.17 -30.28 0.15
C ALA A 199 31.71 -30.69 0.49
N CYS A 200 30.78 -30.57 -0.46
CA CYS A 200 29.38 -30.94 -0.25
C CYS A 200 28.89 -32.07 -1.16
N GLY A 201 29.76 -32.65 -1.98
CA GLY A 201 29.39 -33.71 -2.93
C GLY A 201 28.32 -33.33 -3.90
N GLY A 202 28.29 -32.05 -4.36
CA GLY A 202 27.28 -31.54 -5.29
C GLY A 202 25.98 -31.04 -4.66
N ARG A 203 25.76 -31.24 -3.36
CA ARG A 203 24.49 -30.90 -2.69
C ARG A 203 24.29 -29.39 -2.46
N GLY A 204 25.33 -28.59 -2.52
CA GLY A 204 25.30 -27.16 -2.22
C GLY A 204 25.13 -26.82 -0.74
N ARG A 205 24.81 -27.80 0.11
CA ARG A 205 24.59 -27.65 1.55
C ARG A 205 25.42 -28.65 2.34
N LEU A 206 25.84 -28.25 3.53
CA LEU A 206 26.49 -29.11 4.50
C LEU A 206 25.54 -29.35 5.64
N ARG A 207 25.41 -30.61 6.05
CA ARG A 207 24.57 -31.02 7.15
C ARG A 207 25.45 -31.17 8.39
N PHE A 208 25.16 -30.36 9.40
CA PHE A 208 25.84 -30.42 10.69
C PHE A 208 24.90 -31.10 11.67
N GLN A 209 25.38 -32.22 12.26
CA GLN A 209 24.75 -32.85 13.42
C GLN A 209 25.53 -32.40 14.66
N GLN A 210 24.91 -31.62 15.52
CA GLN A 210 25.45 -31.41 16.87
C GLN A 210 25.17 -32.65 17.72
N ALA A 211 26.20 -33.14 18.38
CA ALA A 211 26.11 -34.38 19.16
C ALA A 211 25.09 -34.34 20.33
N LEU A 212 24.66 -33.15 20.74
CA LEU A 212 23.74 -32.92 21.86
C LEU A 212 22.28 -32.83 21.48
N PHE A 213 21.93 -32.61 20.20
CA PHE A 213 20.55 -32.46 19.74
C PHE A 213 20.31 -33.24 18.44
N PRO A 214 19.18 -34.00 18.34
CA PRO A 214 18.86 -34.77 17.12
C PRO A 214 18.45 -33.86 15.91
N LEU A 215 18.55 -32.54 16.03
CA LEU A 215 18.20 -31.62 14.96
C LEU A 215 19.38 -31.45 14.01
N ALA A 216 19.23 -31.90 12.76
CA ALA A 216 20.21 -31.70 11.73
C ALA A 216 20.02 -30.31 11.11
N MET A 217 20.98 -29.43 11.31
CA MET A 217 20.99 -28.08 10.65
C MET A 217 21.69 -28.19 9.30
N GLU A 218 21.05 -27.66 8.26
CA GLU A 218 21.62 -27.52 6.92
C GLU A 218 22.11 -26.09 6.71
N ARG A 219 23.38 -25.94 6.39
CA ARG A 219 24.00 -24.65 6.05
C ARG A 219 24.51 -24.67 4.61
N ALA A 220 24.41 -23.52 3.93
CA ALA A 220 25.00 -23.39 2.59
C ALA A 220 26.51 -23.72 2.63
N CYS A 221 26.98 -24.51 1.68
CA CYS A 221 28.38 -24.89 1.59
C CYS A 221 29.24 -23.64 1.34
N SER A 222 30.17 -23.37 2.26
CA SER A 222 31.05 -22.17 2.18
C SER A 222 31.92 -22.16 0.93
N ARG A 223 32.31 -23.35 0.40
CA ARG A 223 33.17 -23.46 -0.76
C ARG A 223 32.46 -23.14 -2.07
N CYS A 224 31.26 -23.67 -2.30
CA CYS A 224 30.46 -23.43 -3.50
C CYS A 224 29.33 -22.41 -3.30
N LYS A 225 29.19 -21.85 -2.11
CA LYS A 225 28.16 -20.85 -1.75
C LYS A 225 26.73 -21.28 -2.14
N GLY A 226 26.46 -22.58 -2.07
CA GLY A 226 25.14 -23.14 -2.35
C GLY A 226 24.94 -23.66 -3.78
N SER A 227 25.87 -23.44 -4.73
CA SER A 227 25.73 -23.90 -6.12
C SER A 227 25.91 -25.42 -6.30
N GLY A 228 26.61 -26.09 -5.41
CA GLY A 228 26.94 -27.51 -5.55
C GLY A 228 28.06 -27.79 -6.52
N SER A 229 28.48 -26.86 -7.35
CA SER A 229 29.50 -26.97 -8.38
C SER A 229 30.50 -25.82 -8.31
N LEU A 230 31.68 -26.04 -8.86
CA LEU A 230 32.75 -25.06 -8.92
C LEU A 230 33.29 -25.01 -10.36
N PRO A 231 33.11 -23.90 -11.08
CA PRO A 231 33.70 -23.75 -12.41
C PRO A 231 35.21 -23.58 -12.30
N THR A 232 35.98 -24.25 -13.15
CA THR A 232 37.44 -24.11 -13.23
C THR A 232 37.82 -22.67 -13.57
N THR A 233 37.05 -22.03 -14.47
CA THR A 233 37.21 -20.62 -14.82
C THR A 233 35.85 -19.94 -14.66
N PRO A 234 35.68 -18.97 -13.71
CA PRO A 234 34.44 -18.27 -13.52
C PRO A 234 34.01 -17.48 -14.75
N CYS A 235 32.76 -17.51 -15.14
CA CYS A 235 32.19 -16.75 -16.24
C CYS A 235 32.35 -15.23 -15.97
N ARG A 236 32.96 -14.52 -16.92
CA ARG A 236 33.22 -13.08 -16.81
C ARG A 236 31.94 -12.24 -16.68
N SER A 237 30.88 -12.64 -17.39
CA SER A 237 29.61 -11.89 -17.38
C SER A 237 28.87 -11.95 -16.05
N CYS A 238 28.92 -13.07 -15.30
CA CYS A 238 28.20 -13.24 -14.05
C CYS A 238 29.10 -13.42 -12.81
N GLY A 239 30.42 -13.42 -12.98
CA GLY A 239 31.38 -13.63 -11.89
C GLY A 239 31.22 -14.99 -11.18
N GLY A 240 30.82 -16.01 -11.92
CA GLY A 240 30.62 -17.38 -11.36
C GLY A 240 29.23 -17.63 -10.76
N LYS A 241 28.35 -16.63 -10.69
CA LYS A 241 27.01 -16.75 -10.06
C LYS A 241 26.00 -17.52 -10.90
N GLY A 242 26.17 -17.59 -12.22
CA GLY A 242 25.20 -18.17 -13.16
C GLY A 242 23.98 -17.28 -13.44
N LEU A 243 23.84 -16.16 -12.75
CA LEU A 243 22.75 -15.20 -12.87
C LEU A 243 23.30 -13.82 -13.21
N THR A 244 22.55 -13.04 -14.00
CA THR A 244 22.84 -11.65 -14.35
C THR A 244 21.55 -10.83 -14.22
N THR A 245 21.70 -9.53 -13.97
CA THR A 245 20.57 -8.61 -14.03
C THR A 245 20.25 -8.35 -15.50
N ALA A 246 18.98 -8.52 -15.85
CA ALA A 246 18.45 -8.27 -17.19
C ALA A 246 17.23 -7.36 -17.12
N GLU A 247 17.12 -6.43 -18.05
CA GLU A 247 15.92 -5.65 -18.25
C GLU A 247 14.85 -6.51 -18.91
N ARG A 248 13.62 -6.40 -18.42
CA ARG A 248 12.44 -7.08 -18.97
C ARG A 248 11.35 -6.06 -19.25
N VAL A 249 10.67 -6.27 -20.36
CA VAL A 249 9.46 -5.55 -20.73
C VAL A 249 8.32 -6.54 -20.70
N LEU A 250 7.30 -6.20 -19.95
CA LEU A 250 6.13 -7.04 -19.78
C LEU A 250 4.87 -6.24 -20.07
N LYS A 251 3.98 -6.80 -20.88
CA LYS A 251 2.66 -6.26 -21.11
C LYS A 251 1.72 -6.80 -20.04
N VAL A 252 1.13 -5.89 -19.27
CA VAL A 252 0.24 -6.21 -18.14
C VAL A 252 -1.14 -5.66 -18.44
N ASP A 253 -2.14 -6.52 -18.36
CA ASP A 253 -3.53 -6.11 -18.51
C ASP A 253 -4.08 -5.71 -17.14
N VAL A 254 -4.47 -4.45 -17.04
CA VAL A 254 -5.15 -3.86 -15.89
C VAL A 254 -6.65 -4.02 -16.12
N PRO A 255 -7.35 -4.84 -15.34
CA PRO A 255 -8.78 -5.03 -15.52
C PRO A 255 -9.57 -3.76 -15.18
N ALA A 256 -10.67 -3.54 -15.89
CA ALA A 256 -11.58 -2.46 -15.60
C ALA A 256 -12.12 -2.54 -14.16
N GLY A 257 -12.30 -1.37 -13.54
CA GLY A 257 -12.79 -1.29 -12.17
C GLY A 257 -11.78 -1.60 -11.08
N ILE A 258 -10.50 -1.71 -11.41
CA ILE A 258 -9.46 -2.00 -10.40
C ILE A 258 -9.40 -0.89 -9.35
N GLU A 259 -9.11 -1.26 -8.11
CA GLU A 259 -9.03 -0.33 -6.98
C GLU A 259 -7.59 0.08 -6.71
N HIS A 260 -7.41 1.27 -6.14
CA HIS A 260 -6.12 1.70 -5.61
C HIS A 260 -5.67 0.74 -4.51
N GLY A 261 -4.39 0.34 -4.53
CA GLY A 261 -3.82 -0.62 -3.57
C GLY A 261 -4.09 -2.09 -3.93
N ALA A 262 -4.81 -2.38 -5.02
CA ALA A 262 -4.97 -3.75 -5.49
C ALA A 262 -3.63 -4.32 -5.97
N THR A 263 -3.40 -5.62 -5.75
CA THR A 263 -2.20 -6.30 -6.22
C THR A 263 -2.51 -7.15 -7.45
N ARG A 264 -1.72 -6.97 -8.50
CA ARG A 264 -1.73 -7.83 -9.69
C ARG A 264 -0.49 -8.71 -9.68
N VAL A 265 -0.69 -10.03 -9.64
CA VAL A 265 0.40 -11.00 -9.66
C VAL A 265 0.63 -11.48 -11.09
N VAL A 266 1.89 -11.46 -11.51
CA VAL A 266 2.35 -12.03 -12.77
C VAL A 266 3.30 -13.17 -12.46
N ASP A 267 2.90 -14.37 -12.84
CA ASP A 267 3.67 -15.58 -12.57
C ASP A 267 5.02 -15.55 -13.28
N GLN A 268 6.06 -16.00 -12.57
CA GLN A 268 7.42 -16.07 -13.08
C GLN A 268 8.01 -14.72 -13.56
N GLY A 269 7.39 -13.62 -13.15
CA GLY A 269 7.85 -12.26 -13.47
C GLY A 269 8.98 -11.76 -12.56
N GLY A 270 9.18 -12.36 -11.39
CA GLY A 270 10.15 -11.95 -10.40
C GLY A 270 11.60 -12.36 -10.66
N HIS A 271 12.42 -12.28 -9.63
CA HIS A 271 13.83 -12.67 -9.67
C HIS A 271 14.00 -14.19 -9.78
N ARG A 272 14.98 -14.61 -10.53
CA ARG A 272 15.52 -15.97 -10.45
C ARG A 272 16.53 -16.02 -9.32
N THR A 273 16.33 -16.89 -8.34
CA THR A 273 17.25 -17.04 -7.19
C THR A 273 18.36 -18.04 -7.45
N LYS A 274 18.08 -19.03 -8.32
CA LYS A 274 19.05 -20.02 -8.77
C LYS A 274 18.88 -20.27 -10.28
N PRO A 275 19.96 -20.61 -11.01
CA PRO A 275 19.88 -20.86 -12.44
C PRO A 275 18.92 -21.97 -12.87
N ASP A 276 18.78 -22.99 -12.02
CA ASP A 276 17.97 -24.20 -12.21
C ASP A 276 16.52 -24.07 -11.71
N LYS A 277 16.20 -23.00 -10.99
CA LYS A 277 14.83 -22.74 -10.48
C LYS A 277 14.06 -21.78 -11.36
N LEU A 278 12.74 -21.92 -11.35
CA LEU A 278 11.86 -20.94 -11.94
C LEU A 278 11.97 -19.60 -11.20
N PRO A 279 11.77 -18.47 -11.91
CA PRO A 279 11.70 -17.16 -11.26
C PRO A 279 10.54 -17.11 -10.26
N GLY A 280 10.64 -16.21 -9.28
CA GLY A 280 9.50 -15.85 -8.44
C GLY A 280 8.43 -15.08 -9.21
N ASN A 281 7.43 -14.58 -8.53
CA ASN A 281 6.36 -13.80 -9.11
C ASN A 281 6.71 -12.31 -9.12
N LEU A 282 6.08 -11.57 -10.03
CA LEU A 282 6.06 -10.12 -10.00
C LEU A 282 4.71 -9.66 -9.44
N GLU A 283 4.76 -8.99 -8.30
CA GLU A 283 3.59 -8.40 -7.65
C GLU A 283 3.56 -6.91 -7.97
N LEU A 284 2.57 -6.50 -8.75
CA LEU A 284 2.35 -5.11 -9.11
C LEU A 284 1.30 -4.51 -8.18
N LEU A 285 1.71 -3.53 -7.38
CA LEU A 285 0.80 -2.76 -6.55
C LEU A 285 0.21 -1.62 -7.38
N ILE A 286 -1.09 -1.65 -7.60
CA ILE A 286 -1.77 -0.65 -8.42
C ILE A 286 -1.89 0.66 -7.65
N GLU A 287 -1.31 1.71 -8.20
CA GLU A 287 -1.40 3.08 -7.69
C GLU A 287 -2.22 3.93 -8.66
N VAL A 288 -3.51 4.15 -8.32
CA VAL A 288 -4.37 5.01 -9.13
C VAL A 288 -4.04 6.47 -8.85
N LEU A 289 -3.65 7.18 -9.89
CA LEU A 289 -3.34 8.60 -9.81
C LEU A 289 -4.61 9.43 -9.55
N PRO A 290 -4.55 10.48 -8.72
CA PRO A 290 -5.68 11.36 -8.49
C PRO A 290 -6.05 12.11 -9.76
N HIS A 291 -7.36 12.22 -10.03
CA HIS A 291 -7.88 12.95 -11.20
C HIS A 291 -8.39 14.34 -10.79
N PRO A 292 -8.15 15.41 -11.60
CA PRO A 292 -8.53 16.76 -11.25
C PRO A 292 -10.05 16.99 -11.19
N LEU A 293 -10.83 16.23 -11.95
CA LEU A 293 -12.28 16.39 -12.04
C LEU A 293 -13.08 15.25 -11.39
N PHE A 294 -12.53 14.03 -11.37
CA PHE A 294 -13.25 12.83 -10.97
C PHE A 294 -12.78 12.30 -9.64
N ARG A 295 -13.73 11.79 -8.87
CA ARG A 295 -13.48 11.04 -7.64
C ARG A 295 -14.31 9.75 -7.67
N ARG A 296 -13.73 8.64 -7.29
CA ARG A 296 -14.42 7.36 -7.20
C ARG A 296 -15.08 7.19 -5.83
N THR A 297 -16.31 6.71 -5.82
CA THR A 297 -17.05 6.32 -4.62
C THR A 297 -17.71 4.95 -4.88
N GLY A 298 -17.03 3.88 -4.46
CA GLY A 298 -17.41 2.53 -4.87
C GLY A 298 -17.27 2.35 -6.38
N ASP A 299 -18.37 2.02 -7.06
CA ASP A 299 -18.41 1.91 -8.53
C ASP A 299 -18.92 3.19 -9.20
N ASP A 300 -19.33 4.19 -8.42
CA ASP A 300 -19.80 5.47 -8.95
C ASP A 300 -18.63 6.46 -9.12
N VAL A 301 -18.77 7.34 -10.11
CA VAL A 301 -17.84 8.44 -10.39
C VAL A 301 -18.49 9.74 -9.99
N VAL A 302 -17.89 10.49 -9.08
CA VAL A 302 -18.37 11.80 -8.65
C VAL A 302 -17.58 12.89 -9.36
N CYS A 303 -18.28 13.86 -9.96
CA CYS A 303 -17.67 15.09 -10.48
C CYS A 303 -18.46 16.30 -10.00
N ARG A 304 -17.76 17.41 -9.80
CA ARG A 304 -18.38 18.69 -9.44
C ARG A 304 -18.40 19.60 -10.67
N VAL A 305 -19.60 20.04 -11.04
CA VAL A 305 -19.79 20.87 -12.24
C VAL A 305 -20.34 22.24 -11.86
N PRO A 306 -19.61 23.31 -12.20
CA PRO A 306 -20.11 24.67 -11.96
C PRO A 306 -21.22 25.02 -12.96
N ILE A 307 -22.31 25.62 -12.47
CA ILE A 307 -23.37 26.18 -13.25
C ILE A 307 -23.66 27.62 -12.81
N THR A 308 -24.19 28.43 -13.67
CA THR A 308 -24.60 29.78 -13.30
C THR A 308 -25.87 29.75 -12.43
N PHE A 309 -26.08 30.79 -11.62
CA PHE A 309 -27.33 30.90 -10.84
C PHE A 309 -28.57 30.97 -11.74
N VAL A 310 -28.43 31.49 -12.95
CA VAL A 310 -29.52 31.56 -13.96
C VAL A 310 -29.88 30.14 -14.42
N GLN A 311 -28.87 29.31 -14.74
CA GLN A 311 -29.10 27.90 -15.10
C GLN A 311 -29.67 27.11 -13.92
N ALA A 312 -29.26 27.41 -12.68
CA ALA A 312 -29.81 26.78 -11.50
C ALA A 312 -31.30 27.14 -11.31
N SER A 313 -31.67 28.40 -11.55
CA SER A 313 -33.04 28.92 -11.35
C SER A 313 -33.98 28.47 -12.47
N LEU A 314 -33.57 28.64 -13.72
CA LEU A 314 -34.45 28.41 -14.89
C LEU A 314 -34.32 26.99 -15.46
N GLY A 315 -33.31 26.26 -15.06
CA GLY A 315 -32.90 25.02 -15.71
C GLY A 315 -32.15 25.25 -17.02
N GLY A 316 -31.78 24.18 -17.67
CA GLY A 316 -31.09 24.26 -18.96
C GLY A 316 -30.28 23.01 -19.27
N GLU A 317 -29.56 23.02 -20.35
CA GLU A 317 -28.62 21.98 -20.73
C GLU A 317 -27.19 22.43 -20.42
N ILE A 318 -26.41 21.54 -19.85
CA ILE A 318 -24.98 21.75 -19.57
C ILE A 318 -24.14 20.61 -20.16
N ASP A 319 -22.92 20.90 -20.54
CA ASP A 319 -21.95 19.90 -20.94
C ASP A 319 -21.24 19.35 -19.70
N VAL A 320 -21.34 18.03 -19.49
CA VAL A 320 -20.71 17.34 -18.35
C VAL A 320 -19.62 16.42 -18.86
N PRO A 321 -18.39 16.51 -18.33
CA PRO A 321 -17.33 15.56 -18.64
C PRO A 321 -17.68 14.18 -18.08
N THR A 322 -17.39 13.15 -18.85
CA THR A 322 -17.48 11.74 -18.43
C THR A 322 -16.17 11.03 -18.73
N LEU A 323 -15.99 9.80 -18.27
CA LEU A 323 -14.82 8.98 -18.57
C LEU A 323 -14.62 8.75 -20.08
N GLU A 324 -15.69 8.84 -20.87
CA GLU A 324 -15.68 8.54 -22.31
C GLU A 324 -15.89 9.80 -23.18
N GLY A 325 -15.78 11.00 -22.60
CA GLY A 325 -15.97 12.25 -23.29
C GLY A 325 -17.01 13.15 -22.62
N LYS A 326 -17.70 13.99 -23.39
CA LYS A 326 -18.70 14.94 -22.86
C LYS A 326 -20.11 14.50 -23.23
N ILE A 327 -21.05 14.73 -22.32
CA ILE A 327 -22.47 14.51 -22.55
C ILE A 327 -23.26 15.77 -22.20
N LYS A 328 -24.44 15.91 -22.78
CA LYS A 328 -25.39 16.93 -22.39
C LYS A 328 -26.27 16.43 -21.25
N LEU A 329 -26.30 17.17 -20.15
CA LEU A 329 -27.14 16.90 -19.00
C LEU A 329 -28.17 18.04 -18.82
N ARG A 330 -29.42 17.65 -18.67
CA ARG A 330 -30.49 18.60 -18.37
C ARG A 330 -30.52 18.89 -16.87
N VAL A 331 -30.33 20.14 -16.52
CA VAL A 331 -30.49 20.68 -15.16
C VAL A 331 -31.96 21.08 -14.99
N PRO A 332 -32.66 20.54 -13.98
CA PRO A 332 -34.02 20.96 -13.67
C PRO A 332 -34.07 22.41 -13.19
N PRO A 333 -35.17 23.14 -13.38
CA PRO A 333 -35.35 24.45 -12.77
C PRO A 333 -35.35 24.34 -11.23
N SER A 334 -34.95 25.38 -10.54
CA SER A 334 -34.85 25.46 -9.07
C SER A 334 -33.86 24.45 -8.46
N THR A 335 -32.80 24.07 -9.23
CA THR A 335 -31.72 23.22 -8.76
C THR A 335 -30.92 23.95 -7.68
N GLN A 336 -30.73 23.28 -6.53
CA GLN A 336 -30.01 23.83 -5.39
C GLN A 336 -28.50 23.53 -5.43
N PRO A 337 -27.65 24.38 -4.82
CA PRO A 337 -26.23 24.10 -4.66
C PRO A 337 -26.02 22.78 -3.91
N GLY A 338 -25.10 21.92 -4.40
CA GLY A 338 -24.84 20.60 -3.82
C GLY A 338 -25.84 19.52 -4.22
N GLN A 339 -26.86 19.86 -5.02
CA GLN A 339 -27.76 18.83 -5.57
C GLN A 339 -26.99 17.90 -6.48
N VAL A 340 -27.26 16.59 -6.37
CA VAL A 340 -26.61 15.55 -7.15
C VAL A 340 -27.53 15.08 -8.27
N LEU A 341 -27.07 15.26 -9.51
CA LEU A 341 -27.74 14.77 -10.71
C LEU A 341 -27.08 13.45 -11.13
N ARG A 342 -27.88 12.43 -11.37
CA ARG A 342 -27.38 11.08 -11.70
C ARG A 342 -27.40 10.82 -13.20
N VAL A 343 -26.26 10.40 -13.73
CA VAL A 343 -26.11 9.91 -15.12
C VAL A 343 -25.87 8.41 -15.08
N ARG A 344 -26.87 7.65 -15.49
CA ARG A 344 -26.85 6.18 -15.35
C ARG A 344 -25.79 5.54 -16.26
N GLY A 345 -25.11 4.50 -15.73
CA GLY A 345 -24.17 3.67 -16.47
C GLY A 345 -22.90 4.39 -16.95
N ARG A 346 -22.56 5.55 -16.36
CA ARG A 346 -21.35 6.33 -16.68
C ARG A 346 -20.29 6.29 -15.56
N GLY A 347 -20.44 5.36 -14.65
CA GLY A 347 -19.47 5.05 -13.61
C GLY A 347 -18.40 4.06 -14.05
N VAL A 348 -17.76 3.46 -13.06
CA VAL A 348 -16.73 2.43 -13.19
C VAL A 348 -17.38 1.07 -13.47
N GLU A 349 -16.70 0.22 -14.21
CA GLU A 349 -17.17 -1.14 -14.49
C GLU A 349 -17.16 -2.01 -13.22
N HIS A 350 -18.21 -2.80 -13.02
CA HIS A 350 -18.28 -3.70 -11.87
C HIS A 350 -17.34 -4.89 -12.04
N ARG A 351 -16.51 -5.18 -11.03
CA ARG A 351 -15.56 -6.30 -11.08
C ARG A 351 -16.20 -7.68 -11.05
N LEU A 352 -17.33 -7.84 -10.36
CA LEU A 352 -17.95 -9.15 -10.06
C LEU A 352 -19.28 -9.39 -10.77
N ARG A 353 -19.82 -8.38 -11.41
CA ARG A 353 -21.11 -8.45 -12.12
C ARG A 353 -21.04 -7.65 -13.42
N SER A 354 -21.88 -7.95 -14.37
CA SER A 354 -21.98 -7.15 -15.57
C SER A 354 -22.61 -5.78 -15.28
N GLY A 355 -22.17 -4.75 -16.02
CA GLY A 355 -22.68 -3.39 -15.92
C GLY A 355 -21.67 -2.43 -15.28
N ARG A 356 -22.07 -1.19 -15.17
CA ARG A 356 -21.28 -0.07 -14.67
C ARG A 356 -22.05 0.69 -13.60
N GLY A 357 -21.32 1.32 -12.69
CA GLY A 357 -21.89 2.30 -11.77
C GLY A 357 -22.41 3.55 -12.51
N ASP A 358 -22.85 4.51 -11.78
CA ASP A 358 -23.38 5.75 -12.29
C ASP A 358 -22.39 6.90 -12.14
N GLN A 359 -22.58 7.96 -12.91
CA GLN A 359 -21.87 9.20 -12.64
C GLN A 359 -22.77 10.14 -11.84
N LEU A 360 -22.26 10.64 -10.73
CA LEU A 360 -22.92 11.57 -9.81
C LEU A 360 -22.34 12.95 -10.04
N VAL A 361 -23.17 13.83 -10.58
CA VAL A 361 -22.80 15.23 -10.91
C VAL A 361 -23.27 16.11 -9.76
N GLU A 362 -22.33 16.56 -8.94
CA GLU A 362 -22.59 17.53 -7.87
C GLU A 362 -22.61 18.93 -8.45
N VAL A 363 -23.75 19.61 -8.35
CA VAL A 363 -23.94 20.95 -8.89
C VAL A 363 -23.32 21.99 -7.96
N ALA A 364 -22.42 22.82 -8.51
CA ALA A 364 -21.87 23.98 -7.82
C ALA A 364 -22.43 25.24 -8.48
N VAL A 365 -23.25 25.98 -7.75
CA VAL A 365 -23.78 27.25 -8.28
C VAL A 365 -22.75 28.33 -8.10
N GLU A 366 -22.35 28.96 -9.23
CA GLU A 366 -21.40 30.06 -9.26
C GLU A 366 -22.13 31.41 -9.40
N ILE A 367 -21.77 32.33 -8.52
CA ILE A 367 -22.20 33.71 -8.58
C ILE A 367 -21.12 34.51 -9.32
N PRO A 368 -21.50 35.30 -10.34
CA PRO A 368 -20.52 36.07 -11.11
C PRO A 368 -19.82 37.12 -10.24
N ALA A 369 -18.48 37.08 -10.26
CA ALA A 369 -17.66 38.04 -9.51
C ALA A 369 -17.74 39.49 -10.01
N ARG A 370 -18.14 39.67 -11.26
CA ARG A 370 -18.30 41.00 -11.89
C ARG A 370 -19.63 41.09 -12.60
N LEU A 371 -20.37 42.15 -12.35
CA LEU A 371 -21.65 42.44 -12.98
C LEU A 371 -21.51 43.69 -13.86
N THR A 372 -22.09 43.65 -15.04
CA THR A 372 -22.30 44.87 -15.83
C THR A 372 -23.34 45.76 -15.14
N PRO A 373 -23.38 47.11 -15.40
CA PRO A 373 -24.40 47.97 -14.80
C PRO A 373 -25.83 47.46 -15.05
N ARG A 374 -26.10 47.00 -16.27
CA ARG A 374 -27.43 46.46 -16.62
C ARG A 374 -27.73 45.14 -15.92
N ALA A 375 -26.75 44.23 -15.75
CA ALA A 375 -26.96 43.01 -15.01
C ALA A 375 -27.26 43.29 -13.53
N ARG A 376 -26.62 44.31 -12.94
CA ARG A 376 -26.90 44.74 -11.57
C ARG A 376 -28.35 45.21 -11.43
N GLU A 377 -28.81 46.11 -12.30
CA GLU A 377 -30.18 46.60 -12.32
C GLU A 377 -31.21 45.46 -12.38
N LEU A 378 -30.98 44.47 -13.28
CA LEU A 378 -31.85 43.32 -13.42
C LEU A 378 -31.90 42.44 -12.18
N ILE A 379 -30.76 42.26 -11.50
CA ILE A 379 -30.71 41.50 -10.26
C ILE A 379 -31.39 42.24 -9.11
N GLU A 380 -31.24 43.56 -9.04
CA GLU A 380 -31.96 44.40 -8.04
C GLU A 380 -33.46 44.40 -8.29
N GLU A 381 -33.89 44.40 -9.56
CA GLU A 381 -35.30 44.25 -9.93
C GLU A 381 -35.84 42.87 -9.54
N LEU A 382 -35.11 41.81 -9.86
CA LEU A 382 -35.45 40.47 -9.46
C LEU A 382 -35.54 40.35 -7.93
N GLY A 383 -34.63 40.97 -7.18
CA GLY A 383 -34.66 40.95 -5.71
C GLY A 383 -35.91 41.63 -5.15
N ARG A 384 -36.42 42.73 -5.82
CA ARG A 384 -37.66 43.38 -5.45
C ARG A 384 -38.90 42.52 -5.74
N GLU A 385 -38.91 41.81 -6.87
CA GLU A 385 -40.01 40.90 -7.25
C GLU A 385 -40.10 39.67 -6.36
N LEU A 386 -38.94 39.11 -5.94
CA LEU A 386 -38.91 37.93 -5.10
C LEU A 386 -39.23 38.20 -3.62
N GLY A 387 -39.11 39.47 -3.17
CA GLY A 387 -39.37 39.84 -1.78
C GLY A 387 -38.54 39.13 -0.74
N GLU A 388 -39.01 39.09 0.53
CA GLU A 388 -38.33 38.41 1.64
C GLU A 388 -38.50 36.88 1.62
N ASP A 389 -39.41 36.35 0.76
CA ASP A 389 -39.70 34.90 0.67
C ASP A 389 -38.60 34.05 0.01
N VAL A 390 -37.50 34.65 -0.38
CA VAL A 390 -36.38 34.01 -1.11
C VAL A 390 -35.57 33.07 -0.26
N GLN A 391 -35.78 32.97 1.06
CA GLN A 391 -34.89 32.25 1.96
C GLN A 391 -35.60 31.21 2.89
N PRO A 392 -36.29 30.20 2.35
CA PRO A 392 -36.93 29.18 3.19
C PRO A 392 -35.92 28.40 4.10
N GLN A 393 -34.63 28.33 3.69
CA GLN A 393 -33.59 27.71 4.52
C GLN A 393 -33.11 28.61 5.66
N GLN A 394 -33.10 29.95 5.50
CA GLN A 394 -32.75 30.85 6.59
C GLN A 394 -33.85 30.92 7.65
N GLN A 395 -35.12 30.86 7.28
CA GLN A 395 -36.21 30.77 8.24
C GLN A 395 -36.09 29.53 9.08
N GLY A 396 -35.87 28.35 8.49
CA GLY A 396 -35.65 27.10 9.22
C GLY A 396 -34.39 27.09 10.09
N PHE A 397 -33.34 27.82 9.68
CA PHE A 397 -32.12 27.98 10.48
C PHE A 397 -32.34 28.91 11.68
N LEU A 398 -33.01 30.03 11.48
CA LEU A 398 -33.33 30.97 12.55
C LEU A 398 -34.32 30.39 13.56
N GLU A 399 -35.29 29.57 13.14
CA GLU A 399 -36.16 28.82 14.04
C GLU A 399 -35.40 27.79 14.87
N LYS A 400 -34.45 27.04 14.24
CA LYS A 400 -33.59 26.12 14.97
C LYS A 400 -32.65 26.84 15.93
N LEU A 401 -32.15 28.01 15.59
CA LEU A 401 -31.33 28.85 16.48
C LEU A 401 -32.18 29.36 17.67
N LYS A 402 -33.43 29.83 17.45
CA LYS A 402 -34.34 30.24 18.53
C LYS A 402 -34.64 29.08 19.49
N GLY A 403 -34.74 27.85 18.96
CA GLY A 403 -34.96 26.65 19.79
C GLY A 403 -33.73 26.17 20.57
N LEU A 404 -32.52 26.66 20.20
CA LEU A 404 -31.26 26.31 20.90
C LEU A 404 -30.87 27.33 21.99
N PHE A 405 -31.38 28.58 21.92
CA PHE A 405 -31.01 29.68 22.81
C PHE A 405 -32.21 30.32 23.51
N GLY A 406 -33.41 29.73 23.36
CA GLY A 406 -34.65 30.18 24.04
C GLY A 406 -35.00 29.38 25.27
#